data_9bd15a5a9a75993b8cd2f76ea998745e
#
_entry.id   9bd15a5a9a75993b8cd2f76ea998745e
#
_cell.length_a   1.000
_cell.length_b   1.000
_cell.length_c   1.000
_cell.angle_alpha   90.00
_cell.angle_beta   90.00
_cell.angle_gamma   90.00
#
_symmetry.space_group_name_H-M   'P 1'
#
loop_
_entity.id
_entity.type
_entity.pdbx_description
1 polymer ?
#
loop_
_entity_poly.entity_id
_entity_poly.type
_entity_poly.pdbx_seq_one_letter_code
_entity_poly.pdbx_strand_id
1 'polypeptide(L)'
;MGTDSDIVYKKIERGVESELLINALKSLSNREREIMELRYGIYGGEEKTQREVADLMGISQSYISRLEKKIILRLKKEFSKMV
;
A
#
# COMPACT_ATOMS: atom_id res chain seq x y z
N MET A 1 -9.07 -0.17 16.55
CA MET A 1 -8.37 1.09 16.30
C MET A 1 -8.15 1.32 14.84
N GLY A 2 -8.87 2.21 14.24
CA GLY A 2 -8.72 2.45 12.83
C GLY A 2 -7.50 3.32 12.52
N THR A 3 -6.41 2.73 12.11
CA THR A 3 -5.29 3.48 11.57
C THR A 3 -5.53 3.68 10.09
N ASP A 4 -4.80 4.61 9.48
CA ASP A 4 -4.90 4.83 8.03
C ASP A 4 -4.54 3.55 7.26
N SER A 5 -3.59 2.78 7.77
CA SER A 5 -3.24 1.49 7.18
C SER A 5 -4.40 0.53 7.20
N ASP A 6 -5.11 0.47 8.32
CA ASP A 6 -6.25 -0.45 8.46
C ASP A 6 -7.37 -0.09 7.49
N ILE A 7 -7.61 1.21 7.30
CA ILE A 7 -8.64 1.67 6.38
C ILE A 7 -8.32 1.24 4.95
N VAL A 8 -7.10 1.46 4.51
CA VAL A 8 -6.66 1.07 3.17
C VAL A 8 -6.73 -0.46 3.02
N TYR A 9 -6.24 -1.19 4.01
CA TYR A 9 -6.23 -2.64 4.00
C TYR A 9 -7.66 -3.20 3.90
N LYS A 10 -8.58 -2.65 4.67
CA LYS A 10 -9.97 -3.11 4.64
C LYS A 10 -10.62 -2.90 3.28
N LYS A 11 -10.31 -1.80 2.61
CA LYS A 11 -10.82 -1.57 1.26
C LYS A 11 -10.29 -2.58 0.26
N ILE A 12 -9.02 -2.94 0.36
CA ILE A 12 -8.42 -3.97 -0.48
C ILE A 12 -9.11 -5.31 -0.22
N GLU A 13 -9.29 -5.64 1.04
CA GLU A 13 -9.86 -6.91 1.48
C GLU A 13 -11.28 -7.10 0.98
N ARG A 14 -12.07 -6.04 0.99
CA ARG A 14 -13.46 -6.11 0.52
C ARG A 14 -13.58 -6.28 -0.98
N GLY A 15 -12.56 -5.90 -1.71
CA GLY A 15 -12.56 -5.97 -3.17
C GLY A 15 -13.50 -4.98 -3.85
N VAL A 16 -14.30 -4.26 -3.08
CA VAL A 16 -15.32 -3.36 -3.62
C VAL A 16 -14.71 -2.19 -4.37
N GLU A 17 -13.56 -1.73 -3.92
CA GLU A 17 -12.90 -0.56 -4.48
C GLU A 17 -11.56 -0.89 -5.11
N SER A 18 -11.40 -2.12 -5.60
CA SER A 18 -10.14 -2.56 -6.21
C SER A 18 -9.72 -1.67 -7.37
N GLU A 19 -10.67 -1.28 -8.22
CA GLU A 19 -10.35 -0.40 -9.34
C GLU A 19 -9.86 0.96 -8.88
N LEU A 20 -10.51 1.53 -7.87
CA LEU A 20 -10.10 2.81 -7.30
C LEU A 20 -8.72 2.70 -6.68
N LEU A 21 -8.45 1.61 -5.98
CA LEU A 21 -7.15 1.37 -5.40
C LEU A 21 -6.07 1.26 -6.48
N ILE A 22 -6.33 0.50 -7.53
CA ILE A 22 -5.39 0.33 -8.62
C ILE A 22 -5.11 1.68 -9.29
N ASN A 23 -6.15 2.48 -9.51
CA ASN A 23 -5.99 3.81 -10.08
C ASN A 23 -5.16 4.72 -9.18
N ALA A 24 -5.38 4.66 -7.88
CA ALA A 24 -4.59 5.43 -6.92
C ALA A 24 -3.14 4.98 -6.93
N LEU A 25 -2.89 3.68 -7.02
CA LEU A 25 -1.54 3.14 -7.09
C LEU A 25 -0.78 3.62 -8.31
N LYS A 26 -1.47 3.91 -9.40
CA LYS A 26 -0.83 4.41 -10.61
C LYS A 26 -0.19 5.77 -10.42
N SER A 27 -0.60 6.54 -9.42
CA SER A 27 -0.01 7.83 -9.11
C SER A 27 1.30 7.71 -8.34
N LEU A 28 1.65 6.52 -7.90
CA LEU A 28 2.86 6.26 -7.14
C LEU A 28 4.04 5.98 -8.06
N SER A 29 5.26 6.18 -7.55
CA SER A 29 6.45 5.77 -8.28
C SER A 29 6.48 4.25 -8.37
N ASN A 30 7.31 3.72 -9.28
CA ASN A 30 7.44 2.28 -9.45
C ASN A 30 7.84 1.59 -8.15
N ARG A 31 8.76 2.18 -7.40
CA ARG A 31 9.21 1.61 -6.13
C ARG A 31 8.12 1.62 -5.07
N GLU A 32 7.42 2.74 -4.95
CA GLU A 32 6.32 2.86 -4.00
C GLU A 32 5.23 1.85 -4.28
N ARG A 33 4.86 1.72 -5.54
CA ARG A 33 3.83 0.79 -5.96
C ARG A 33 4.24 -0.65 -5.68
N GLU A 34 5.49 -1.01 -5.99
CA GLU A 34 6.01 -2.35 -5.74
C GLU A 34 5.96 -2.70 -4.26
N ILE A 35 6.32 -1.77 -3.40
CA ILE A 35 6.26 -1.98 -1.95
C ILE A 35 4.83 -2.28 -1.51
N MET A 36 3.87 -1.50 -1.99
CA MET A 36 2.48 -1.71 -1.61
C MET A 36 1.94 -3.03 -2.15
N GLU A 37 2.29 -3.38 -3.37
CA GLU A 37 1.89 -4.65 -3.96
C GLU A 37 2.39 -5.84 -3.15
N LEU A 38 3.62 -5.77 -2.69
CA LEU A 38 4.21 -6.83 -1.89
C LEU A 38 3.63 -6.88 -0.49
N ARG A 39 3.41 -5.72 0.11
CA ARG A 39 2.91 -5.64 1.48
C ARG A 39 1.47 -6.16 1.60
N TYR A 40 0.65 -5.87 0.62
CA TYR A 40 -0.79 -6.18 0.71
C TYR A 40 -1.25 -7.27 -0.25
N GLY A 41 -0.35 -7.86 -1.00
CA GLY A 41 -0.69 -8.94 -1.92
C GLY A 41 -1.76 -8.56 -2.92
N ILE A 42 -1.67 -7.36 -3.47
CA ILE A 42 -2.73 -6.77 -4.29
C ILE A 42 -3.08 -7.58 -5.53
N TYR A 43 -2.09 -8.20 -6.15
CA TYR A 43 -2.30 -8.97 -7.37
C TYR A 43 -2.34 -10.48 -7.10
N GLY A 44 -2.90 -10.86 -5.97
CA GLY A 44 -3.09 -12.26 -5.65
C GLY A 44 -1.91 -12.93 -4.97
N GLY A 45 -0.89 -12.16 -4.62
CA GLY A 45 0.23 -12.67 -3.85
C GLY A 45 -0.09 -12.72 -2.37
N GLU A 46 0.81 -13.29 -1.60
CA GLU A 46 0.70 -13.29 -0.15
C GLU A 46 1.15 -11.95 0.41
N GLU A 47 0.51 -11.53 1.49
CA GLU A 47 0.94 -10.34 2.21
C GLU A 47 2.30 -10.59 2.83
N LYS A 48 3.18 -9.62 2.71
CA LYS A 48 4.53 -9.70 3.27
C LYS A 48 4.72 -8.66 4.36
N THR A 49 5.55 -8.99 5.34
CA THR A 49 5.88 -8.03 6.38
C THR A 49 6.83 -6.97 5.84
N GLN A 50 6.94 -5.85 6.54
CA GLN A 50 7.89 -4.81 6.16
C GLN A 50 9.32 -5.34 6.07
N ARG A 51 9.67 -6.22 7.00
CA ARG A 51 11.00 -6.82 6.99
C ARG A 51 11.23 -7.69 5.76
N GLU A 52 10.24 -8.49 5.40
CA GLU A 52 10.33 -9.33 4.20
C GLU A 52 10.49 -8.49 2.95
N VAL A 53 9.73 -7.41 2.83
CA VAL A 53 9.84 -6.51 1.69
C VAL A 53 11.20 -5.83 1.67
N ALA A 54 11.68 -5.39 2.84
CA ALA A 54 12.99 -4.76 2.93
C ALA A 54 14.09 -5.72 2.48
N ASP A 55 14.02 -6.97 2.90
CA ASP A 55 14.98 -8.00 2.52
C ASP A 55 14.93 -8.27 1.02
N LEU A 56 13.73 -8.37 0.45
CA LEU A 56 13.57 -8.62 -0.98
C LEU A 56 14.12 -7.48 -1.83
N MET A 57 13.94 -6.25 -1.38
CA MET A 57 14.32 -5.08 -2.15
C MET A 57 15.72 -4.56 -1.82
N GLY A 58 16.37 -5.15 -0.81
CA GLY A 58 17.71 -4.74 -0.42
C GLY A 58 17.77 -3.35 0.21
N ILE A 59 16.73 -2.97 0.93
CA ILE A 59 16.67 -1.67 1.60
C ILE A 59 16.32 -1.87 3.07
N SER A 60 16.43 -0.82 3.88
CA SER A 60 16.18 -0.96 5.32
C SER A 60 14.68 -1.00 5.62
N GLN A 61 14.33 -1.70 6.69
CA GLN A 61 12.96 -1.75 7.16
C GLN A 61 12.47 -0.37 7.61
N SER A 62 13.36 0.43 8.21
CA SER A 62 13.02 1.79 8.61
C SER A 62 12.59 2.65 7.43
N TYR A 63 13.30 2.49 6.32
CA TYR A 63 12.95 3.20 5.08
C TYR A 63 11.58 2.75 4.58
N ILE A 64 11.33 1.44 4.57
CA ILE A 64 10.03 0.89 4.17
C ILE A 64 8.92 1.47 5.05
N SER A 65 9.14 1.50 6.36
CA SER A 65 8.15 2.02 7.30
C SER A 65 7.79 3.48 7.03
N ARG A 66 8.80 4.32 6.83
CA ARG A 66 8.58 5.74 6.53
C ARG A 66 7.87 5.93 5.20
N LEU A 67 8.31 5.17 4.20
CA LEU A 67 7.75 5.27 2.86
C LEU A 67 6.30 4.81 2.85
N GLU A 68 6.00 3.74 3.56
CA GLU A 68 4.65 3.21 3.66
C GLU A 68 3.69 4.22 4.28
N LYS A 69 4.10 4.91 5.32
CA LYS A 69 3.28 5.97 5.93
C LYS A 69 2.98 7.09 4.93
N LYS A 70 3.98 7.48 4.18
CA LYS A 70 3.84 8.53 3.17
C LYS A 70 2.87 8.09 2.07
N ILE A 71 3.01 6.85 1.62
CA ILE A 71 2.15 6.28 0.59
C ILE A 71 0.70 6.23 1.06
N ILE A 72 0.49 5.76 2.28
CA ILE A 72 -0.86 5.63 2.84
C ILE A 72 -1.54 6.99 2.95
N LEU A 73 -0.81 8.02 3.36
CA LEU A 73 -1.37 9.37 3.39
C LEU A 73 -1.79 9.83 2.00
N ARG A 74 -0.97 9.53 0.99
CA ARG A 74 -1.30 9.89 -0.39
C ARG A 74 -2.53 9.14 -0.89
N LEU A 75 -2.60 7.84 -0.62
CA LEU A 75 -3.76 7.03 -1.02
C LEU A 75 -5.03 7.49 -0.31
N LYS A 76 -4.92 7.86 0.94
CA LYS A 76 -6.05 8.38 1.70
C LYS A 76 -6.61 9.64 1.06
N LYS A 77 -5.74 10.53 0.59
CA LYS A 77 -6.15 11.72 -0.14
C LYS A 77 -6.87 11.37 -1.43
N GLU A 78 -6.34 10.40 -2.16
CA GLU A 78 -6.95 9.97 -3.41
C GLU A 78 -8.33 9.38 -3.19
N PHE A 79 -8.48 8.54 -2.18
CA PHE A 79 -9.79 7.98 -1.84
C PHE A 79 -10.78 9.07 -1.45
N SER A 80 -10.32 10.08 -0.73
CA SER A 80 -11.19 11.20 -0.33
C SER A 80 -11.71 11.99 -1.52
N LYS A 81 -10.91 12.11 -2.56
CA LYS A 81 -11.32 12.79 -3.79
C LYS A 81 -12.30 11.99 -4.60
N MET A 82 -12.24 10.68 -4.50
CA MET A 82 -13.06 9.77 -5.31
C MET A 82 -14.42 9.48 -4.70
N VAL A 83 -14.62 9.82 -3.45
CA VAL A 83 -15.87 9.52 -2.74
C VAL A 83 -16.84 10.67 -2.77
#